data_1875fe27c6229045dd559a0518ec4558
#
_entry.id   1875fe27c6229045dd559a0518ec4558
#
_cell.length_a   1.000
_cell.length_b   1.000
_cell.length_c   1.000
_cell.angle_alpha   90.00
_cell.angle_beta   90.00
_cell.angle_gamma   90.00
#
_symmetry.space_group_name_H-M   'P 1'
#
loop_
_entity.id
_entity.type
_entity.pdbx_description
1 polymer ?
#
loop_
_entity_poly.entity_id
_entity_poly.type
_entity_poly.pdbx_seq_one_letter_code
_entity_poly.pdbx_strand_id
1 'polypeptide(L)'
;LFEMIVPKKFVIEHSVFIIDSNGSISREVDLAIIDETYTPYIFRYGKLKFIPIEAVAAVVECKSKVLRKREEVQLKTWCEGIKSLKTAKQSIARLATGISTGPALTQQGTRPIRVLCALNPKISPEIQDMFDFVLTASKRPARINISENEANNSLFSWYKSLSFYNEPEALQTLLDDDKQQGFRDASDILKGISIQSYKVHNQDGENISLLSFNFQFNQLLMLINNPMLFPHQEYVNMFCHYATGETAKADSPMKGD
;
A
#
# COMPACT_ATOMS: atom_id res chain seq x y z
N LEU A 1 -9.51 -0.39 16.09
CA LEU A 1 -8.48 0.63 15.97
C LEU A 1 -8.64 1.41 14.65
N PHE A 2 -8.56 0.75 13.51
CA PHE A 2 -8.59 1.42 12.20
C PHE A 2 -9.88 2.17 11.93
N GLU A 3 -11.04 1.65 12.36
CA GLU A 3 -12.34 2.35 12.27
C GLU A 3 -12.36 3.72 12.98
N MET A 4 -11.48 3.91 13.97
CA MET A 4 -11.39 5.18 14.73
C MET A 4 -10.51 6.22 14.04
N ILE A 5 -9.57 5.80 13.18
CA ILE A 5 -8.53 6.68 12.64
C ILE A 5 -8.60 6.87 11.13
N VAL A 6 -9.18 5.91 10.41
CA VAL A 6 -9.27 5.94 8.95
C VAL A 6 -10.37 6.94 8.51
N PRO A 7 -10.07 7.87 7.57
CA PRO A 7 -11.07 8.78 7.04
C PRO A 7 -12.24 8.06 6.39
N LYS A 8 -13.45 8.62 6.50
CA LYS A 8 -14.71 8.01 6.02
C LYS A 8 -14.78 7.74 4.51
N LYS A 9 -13.89 8.34 3.72
CA LYS A 9 -13.80 8.03 2.29
C LYS A 9 -13.27 6.64 2.01
N PHE A 10 -12.56 6.04 2.96
CA PHE A 10 -12.07 4.68 2.88
C PHE A 10 -13.02 3.72 3.57
N VAL A 11 -13.10 2.52 3.02
CA VAL A 11 -13.83 1.39 3.59
C VAL A 11 -12.81 0.40 4.14
N ILE A 12 -13.15 -0.21 5.28
CA ILE A 12 -12.35 -1.27 5.88
C ILE A 12 -13.01 -2.60 5.59
N GLU A 13 -12.32 -3.44 4.84
CA GLU A 13 -12.78 -4.77 4.49
C GLU A 13 -11.94 -5.85 5.18
N HIS A 14 -12.61 -6.90 5.62
CA HIS A 14 -12.00 -8.02 6.34
C HIS A 14 -11.91 -9.25 5.44
N SER A 15 -10.84 -10.05 5.61
CA SER A 15 -10.64 -11.33 4.93
C SER A 15 -10.83 -11.21 3.43
N VAL A 16 -9.92 -10.49 2.77
CA VAL A 16 -9.98 -10.20 1.35
C VAL A 16 -8.78 -10.76 0.60
N PHE A 17 -8.97 -10.97 -0.70
CA PHE A 17 -7.90 -11.25 -1.65
C PHE A 17 -7.72 -10.05 -2.56
N ILE A 18 -6.47 -9.66 -2.79
CA ILE A 18 -6.14 -8.56 -3.69
C ILE A 18 -5.70 -9.18 -5.02
N ILE A 19 -6.20 -8.64 -6.11
CA ILE A 19 -5.92 -9.12 -7.47
C ILE A 19 -5.43 -7.97 -8.32
N ASP A 20 -4.54 -8.25 -9.26
CA ASP A 20 -4.13 -7.31 -10.30
C ASP A 20 -4.65 -7.73 -11.69
N SER A 21 -4.54 -6.84 -12.65
CA SER A 21 -4.98 -7.08 -14.03
C SER A 21 -4.12 -8.12 -14.80
N ASN A 22 -2.98 -8.54 -14.24
CA ASN A 22 -2.15 -9.62 -14.78
C ASN A 22 -2.58 -10.99 -14.26
N GLY A 23 -3.58 -11.04 -13.35
CA GLY A 23 -4.08 -12.26 -12.75
C GLY A 23 -3.31 -12.74 -11.54
N SER A 24 -2.38 -11.93 -11.01
CA SER A 24 -1.72 -12.23 -9.74
C SER A 24 -2.69 -12.00 -8.59
N ILE A 25 -2.70 -12.92 -7.63
CA ILE A 25 -3.60 -12.87 -6.48
C ILE A 25 -2.77 -12.94 -5.20
N SER A 26 -3.05 -12.06 -4.24
CA SER A 26 -2.43 -12.12 -2.92
C SER A 26 -2.89 -13.35 -2.13
N ARG A 27 -2.18 -13.65 -1.05
CA ARG A 27 -2.78 -14.42 0.04
C ARG A 27 -3.89 -13.61 0.69
N GLU A 28 -4.72 -14.28 1.50
CA GLU A 28 -5.74 -13.60 2.30
C GLU A 28 -5.10 -12.48 3.12
N VAL A 29 -5.77 -11.32 3.12
CA VAL A 29 -5.40 -10.13 3.89
C VAL A 29 -6.43 -9.96 5.00
N ASP A 30 -5.98 -9.91 6.25
CA ASP A 30 -6.88 -9.81 7.41
C ASP A 30 -7.74 -8.55 7.36
N LEU A 31 -7.14 -7.40 6.99
CA LEU A 31 -7.81 -6.12 6.81
C LEU A 31 -7.24 -5.39 5.60
N ALA A 32 -8.10 -4.90 4.74
CA ALA A 32 -7.74 -3.97 3.67
C ALA A 32 -8.47 -2.63 3.87
N ILE A 33 -7.75 -1.54 3.71
CA ILE A 33 -8.29 -0.17 3.67
C ILE A 33 -8.34 0.23 2.21
N ILE A 34 -9.54 0.44 1.70
CA ILE A 34 -9.80 0.61 0.26
C ILE A 34 -10.55 1.90 -0.03
N ASP A 35 -10.30 2.47 -1.20
CA ASP A 35 -11.08 3.58 -1.74
C ASP A 35 -12.09 3.02 -2.75
N GLU A 36 -13.37 3.01 -2.37
CA GLU A 36 -14.46 2.52 -3.22
C GLU A 36 -14.97 3.55 -4.23
N THR A 37 -14.49 4.80 -4.17
CA THR A 37 -15.10 5.92 -4.90
C THR A 37 -15.17 5.68 -6.40
N TYR A 38 -14.14 5.06 -6.99
CA TYR A 38 -14.05 4.81 -8.44
C TYR A 38 -13.66 3.37 -8.78
N THR A 39 -13.51 2.51 -7.79
CA THR A 39 -13.02 1.14 -8.01
C THR A 39 -14.02 0.14 -7.46
N PRO A 40 -14.73 -0.62 -8.32
CA PRO A 40 -15.69 -1.61 -7.90
C PRO A 40 -14.97 -2.83 -7.30
N TYR A 41 -15.71 -3.63 -6.53
CA TYR A 41 -15.27 -5.01 -6.26
C TYR A 41 -15.25 -5.79 -7.57
N ILE A 42 -14.16 -6.50 -7.82
CA ILE A 42 -14.11 -7.40 -8.98
C ILE A 42 -15.09 -8.56 -8.79
N PHE A 43 -15.08 -9.12 -7.58
CA PHE A 43 -15.94 -10.24 -7.25
C PHE A 43 -16.24 -10.27 -5.75
N ARG A 44 -17.52 -10.40 -5.43
CA ARG A 44 -17.99 -10.57 -4.06
C ARG A 44 -19.03 -11.68 -4.03
N TYR A 45 -18.69 -12.83 -3.44
CA TYR A 45 -19.61 -13.95 -3.29
C TYR A 45 -19.51 -14.53 -1.87
N GLY A 46 -20.54 -14.32 -1.08
CA GLY A 46 -20.55 -14.70 0.32
C GLY A 46 -19.42 -14.02 1.10
N LYS A 47 -18.48 -14.84 1.60
CA LYS A 47 -17.30 -14.37 2.35
C LYS A 47 -16.08 -14.10 1.44
N LEU A 48 -16.11 -14.54 0.19
CA LEU A 48 -15.02 -14.32 -0.75
C LEU A 48 -15.12 -12.92 -1.36
N LYS A 49 -14.07 -12.17 -1.26
CA LYS A 49 -13.98 -10.80 -1.79
C LYS A 49 -12.66 -10.63 -2.53
N PHE A 50 -12.74 -10.32 -3.80
CA PHE A 50 -11.59 -9.97 -4.63
C PHE A 50 -11.62 -8.48 -4.91
N ILE A 51 -10.58 -7.79 -4.49
CA ILE A 51 -10.45 -6.34 -4.58
C ILE A 51 -9.27 -6.03 -5.50
N PRO A 52 -9.45 -5.13 -6.48
CA PRO A 52 -8.35 -4.72 -7.35
C PRO A 52 -7.31 -3.94 -6.57
N ILE A 53 -6.04 -4.13 -6.92
CA ILE A 53 -4.91 -3.47 -6.25
C ILE A 53 -5.04 -1.94 -6.30
N GLU A 54 -5.65 -1.40 -7.35
CA GLU A 54 -5.88 0.02 -7.55
C GLU A 54 -6.77 0.66 -6.46
N ALA A 55 -7.63 -0.14 -5.82
CA ALA A 55 -8.47 0.33 -4.71
C ALA A 55 -7.76 0.33 -3.36
N VAL A 56 -6.64 -0.39 -3.23
CA VAL A 56 -6.06 -0.71 -1.93
C VAL A 56 -5.06 0.36 -1.49
N ALA A 57 -5.43 1.12 -0.46
CA ALA A 57 -4.55 2.12 0.16
C ALA A 57 -3.64 1.52 1.23
N ALA A 58 -4.16 0.56 2.03
CA ALA A 58 -3.35 -0.11 3.04
C ALA A 58 -3.82 -1.56 3.25
N VAL A 59 -2.89 -2.41 3.69
CA VAL A 59 -3.11 -3.80 4.07
C VAL A 59 -2.59 -4.05 5.47
N VAL A 60 -3.35 -4.79 6.25
CA VAL A 60 -3.00 -5.10 7.64
C VAL A 60 -3.01 -6.61 7.84
N GLU A 61 -1.94 -7.10 8.42
CA GLU A 61 -1.81 -8.50 8.86
C GLU A 61 -1.80 -8.56 10.38
N CYS A 62 -2.57 -9.47 10.96
CA CYS A 62 -2.77 -9.59 12.40
C CYS A 62 -2.19 -10.89 12.96
N LYS A 63 -1.37 -10.80 14.00
CA LYS A 63 -0.79 -11.98 14.67
C LYS A 63 -1.08 -11.97 16.16
N SER A 64 -1.88 -12.95 16.62
CA SER A 64 -2.26 -13.09 18.02
C SER A 64 -1.26 -13.91 18.86
N LYS A 65 -0.36 -14.63 18.21
CA LYS A 65 0.62 -15.52 18.85
C LYS A 65 2.05 -15.04 18.64
N VAL A 66 2.97 -15.63 19.41
CA VAL A 66 4.43 -15.44 19.22
C VAL A 66 4.81 -15.90 17.82
N LEU A 67 5.55 -15.06 17.11
CA LEU A 67 6.10 -15.40 15.80
C LEU A 67 7.24 -16.41 16.00
N ARG A 68 7.05 -17.61 15.48
CA ARG A 68 8.07 -18.65 15.36
C ARG A 68 8.62 -18.59 13.92
N LYS A 69 9.70 -19.29 13.64
CA LYS A 69 10.30 -19.34 12.30
C LYS A 69 9.30 -19.64 11.16
N ARG A 70 8.33 -20.54 11.42
CA ARG A 70 7.30 -20.87 10.43
C ARG A 70 6.37 -19.68 10.13
N GLU A 71 5.94 -18.97 11.16
CA GLU A 71 5.08 -17.80 11.03
C GLU A 71 5.82 -16.62 10.36
N GLU A 72 7.12 -16.47 10.66
CA GLU A 72 7.97 -15.48 9.99
C GLU A 72 8.11 -15.77 8.49
N VAL A 73 8.33 -17.04 8.10
CA VAL A 73 8.34 -17.43 6.67
C VAL A 73 6.99 -17.14 6.00
N GLN A 74 5.88 -17.39 6.70
CA GLN A 74 4.54 -17.09 6.17
C GLN A 74 4.36 -15.58 5.97
N LEU A 75 4.82 -14.75 6.91
CA LEU A 75 4.77 -13.29 6.80
C LEU A 75 5.63 -12.79 5.63
N LYS A 76 6.84 -13.33 5.45
CA LYS A 76 7.70 -13.01 4.29
C LYS A 76 6.97 -13.31 2.98
N THR A 77 6.43 -14.51 2.84
CA THR A 77 5.69 -14.91 1.63
C THR A 77 4.43 -14.04 1.42
N TRP A 78 3.75 -13.64 2.50
CA TRP A 78 2.63 -12.71 2.43
C TRP A 78 3.07 -11.34 1.91
N CYS A 79 4.12 -10.76 2.49
CA CYS A 79 4.68 -9.49 2.05
C CYS A 79 5.15 -9.53 0.59
N GLU A 80 5.80 -10.61 0.16
CA GLU A 80 6.24 -10.82 -1.22
C GLU A 80 5.05 -10.91 -2.17
N GLY A 81 3.98 -11.60 -1.77
CA GLY A 81 2.73 -11.67 -2.52
C GLY A 81 2.10 -10.28 -2.73
N ILE A 82 2.08 -9.43 -1.69
CA ILE A 82 1.60 -8.05 -1.84
C ILE A 82 2.54 -7.22 -2.74
N LYS A 83 3.85 -7.40 -2.60
CA LYS A 83 4.85 -6.68 -3.42
C LYS A 83 4.80 -7.05 -4.89
N SER A 84 4.40 -8.27 -5.24
CA SER A 84 4.34 -8.74 -6.62
C SER A 84 3.17 -8.17 -7.40
N LEU A 85 2.11 -7.68 -6.72
CA LEU A 85 0.96 -7.07 -7.37
C LEU A 85 1.33 -5.75 -8.03
N LYS A 86 0.79 -5.51 -9.21
CA LYS A 86 1.09 -4.32 -10.02
C LYS A 86 -0.18 -3.59 -10.40
N THR A 87 -0.18 -2.27 -10.22
CA THR A 87 -1.24 -1.41 -10.77
C THR A 87 -1.11 -1.36 -12.29
N ALA A 88 -2.25 -1.37 -12.98
CA ALA A 88 -2.26 -1.25 -14.43
C ALA A 88 -1.92 0.17 -14.87
N LYS A 89 -1.23 0.28 -16.02
CA LYS A 89 -0.79 1.57 -16.58
C LYS A 89 -1.78 2.18 -17.56
N GLN A 90 -2.86 1.44 -17.91
CA GLN A 90 -3.84 1.89 -18.88
C GLN A 90 -5.22 1.95 -18.27
N SER A 91 -5.79 3.12 -18.25
CA SER A 91 -7.14 3.38 -17.79
C SER A 91 -7.74 4.57 -18.52
N ILE A 92 -9.06 4.68 -18.50
CA ILE A 92 -9.79 5.78 -19.14
C ILE A 92 -10.78 6.34 -18.13
N ALA A 93 -10.71 7.63 -17.85
CA ALA A 93 -11.66 8.31 -16.99
C ALA A 93 -12.12 9.64 -17.60
N ARG A 94 -13.39 9.98 -17.39
CA ARG A 94 -13.89 11.31 -17.70
C ARG A 94 -13.53 12.26 -16.56
N LEU A 95 -12.82 13.32 -16.90
CA LEU A 95 -12.58 14.45 -16.03
C LEU A 95 -13.55 15.59 -16.35
N ALA A 96 -13.67 16.57 -15.46
CA ALA A 96 -14.61 17.70 -15.63
C ALA A 96 -14.42 18.44 -16.97
N THR A 97 -13.20 18.50 -17.50
CA THR A 97 -12.85 19.24 -18.72
C THR A 97 -12.40 18.36 -19.89
N GLY A 98 -12.44 17.02 -19.74
CA GLY A 98 -11.97 16.14 -20.81
C GLY A 98 -12.00 14.66 -20.48
N ILE A 99 -11.20 13.89 -21.19
CA ILE A 99 -10.98 12.46 -20.98
C ILE A 99 -9.50 12.25 -20.69
N SER A 100 -9.21 11.52 -19.61
CA SER A 100 -7.85 11.05 -19.28
C SER A 100 -7.69 9.59 -19.69
N THR A 101 -6.53 9.27 -20.22
CA THR A 101 -6.11 7.88 -20.52
C THR A 101 -4.84 7.58 -19.75
N GLY A 102 -4.74 6.37 -19.21
CA GLY A 102 -3.61 5.94 -18.41
C GLY A 102 -3.69 6.40 -16.94
N PRO A 103 -2.82 5.89 -16.08
CA PRO A 103 -2.77 6.30 -14.68
C PRO A 103 -2.30 7.76 -14.54
N ALA A 104 -2.73 8.42 -13.48
CA ALA A 104 -2.11 9.68 -13.08
C ALA A 104 -0.64 9.46 -12.74
N LEU A 105 0.19 10.53 -12.79
CA LEU A 105 1.64 10.43 -12.55
C LEU A 105 2.01 9.70 -11.26
N THR A 106 1.21 9.90 -10.19
CA THR A 106 1.40 9.27 -8.89
C THR A 106 0.89 7.83 -8.78
N GLN A 107 0.28 7.28 -9.82
CA GLN A 107 -0.23 5.90 -9.85
C GLN A 107 0.75 4.90 -10.45
N GLN A 108 1.84 5.38 -11.01
CA GLN A 108 2.86 4.51 -11.59
C GLN A 108 3.63 3.81 -10.46
N GLY A 109 3.49 2.49 -10.36
CA GLY A 109 4.17 1.70 -9.34
C GLY A 109 3.66 1.90 -7.91
N THR A 110 2.43 2.38 -7.71
CA THR A 110 1.83 2.54 -6.39
C THR A 110 1.65 1.20 -5.70
N ARG A 111 1.98 1.15 -4.43
CA ARG A 111 1.76 0.01 -3.54
C ARG A 111 0.98 0.40 -2.29
N PRO A 112 0.24 -0.52 -1.66
CA PRO A 112 -0.41 -0.25 -0.39
C PRO A 112 0.60 -0.07 0.75
N ILE A 113 0.20 0.70 1.78
CA ILE A 113 0.88 0.74 3.07
C ILE A 113 0.71 -0.62 3.74
N ARG A 114 1.79 -1.21 4.25
CA ARG A 114 1.78 -2.52 4.92
C ARG A 114 1.90 -2.34 6.42
N VAL A 115 0.92 -2.85 7.16
CA VAL A 115 0.87 -2.75 8.61
C VAL A 115 0.85 -4.13 9.23
N LEU A 116 1.71 -4.38 10.20
CA LEU A 116 1.68 -5.57 11.06
C LEU A 116 1.08 -5.21 12.41
N CYS A 117 0.02 -5.91 12.82
CA CYS A 117 -0.52 -5.84 14.17
C CYS A 117 -0.19 -7.13 14.92
N ALA A 118 0.58 -7.06 15.99
CA ALA A 118 0.97 -8.23 16.76
C ALA A 118 0.73 -8.05 18.27
N LEU A 119 0.19 -9.09 18.91
CA LEU A 119 0.03 -9.11 20.37
C LEU A 119 1.34 -9.40 21.11
N ASN A 120 2.41 -9.67 20.39
CA ASN A 120 3.73 -9.94 20.94
C ASN A 120 4.71 -8.83 20.56
N PRO A 121 5.44 -8.25 21.53
CA PRO A 121 6.43 -7.19 21.26
C PRO A 121 7.73 -7.69 20.61
N LYS A 122 7.97 -9.00 20.56
CA LYS A 122 9.20 -9.57 19.99
C LYS A 122 9.01 -9.88 18.51
N ILE A 123 9.34 -8.91 17.67
CA ILE A 123 9.36 -9.03 16.21
C ILE A 123 10.83 -8.91 15.77
N SER A 124 11.30 -9.82 14.91
CA SER A 124 12.67 -9.75 14.39
C SER A 124 12.82 -8.50 13.50
N PRO A 125 14.02 -7.85 13.49
CA PRO A 125 14.26 -6.69 12.64
C PRO A 125 13.96 -6.97 11.17
N GLU A 126 14.31 -8.15 10.69
CA GLU A 126 14.04 -8.59 9.32
C GLU A 126 12.54 -8.56 8.94
N ILE A 127 11.66 -8.91 9.89
CA ILE A 127 10.22 -8.80 9.69
C ILE A 127 9.76 -7.33 9.81
N GLN A 128 10.31 -6.56 10.75
CA GLN A 128 9.97 -5.15 10.90
C GLN A 128 10.23 -4.37 9.61
N ASP A 129 11.37 -4.60 8.96
CA ASP A 129 11.77 -3.94 7.73
C ASP A 129 10.85 -4.23 6.52
N MET A 130 10.06 -5.29 6.61
CA MET A 130 9.09 -5.64 5.55
C MET A 130 7.78 -4.86 5.64
N PHE A 131 7.50 -4.22 6.78
CA PHE A 131 6.29 -3.45 7.02
C PHE A 131 6.61 -1.96 7.13
N ASP A 132 5.63 -1.14 6.80
CA ASP A 132 5.72 0.32 6.93
C ASP A 132 5.46 0.75 8.38
N PHE A 133 4.54 0.04 9.05
CA PHE A 133 4.28 0.16 10.48
C PHE A 133 4.17 -1.20 11.14
N VAL A 134 4.69 -1.29 12.35
CA VAL A 134 4.51 -2.45 13.23
C VAL A 134 3.90 -1.99 14.55
N LEU A 135 2.69 -2.47 14.84
CA LEU A 135 1.96 -2.21 16.06
C LEU A 135 2.06 -3.43 16.97
N THR A 136 2.64 -3.25 18.15
CA THR A 136 2.74 -4.33 19.14
C THR A 136 2.04 -3.97 20.43
N ALA A 137 1.35 -4.95 21.03
CA ALA A 137 0.67 -4.74 22.30
C ALA A 137 1.52 -5.26 23.46
N SER A 138 1.66 -4.45 24.52
CA SER A 138 2.24 -4.84 25.80
C SER A 138 1.13 -4.96 26.84
N LYS A 139 1.21 -6.01 27.70
CA LYS A 139 0.23 -6.21 28.78
C LYS A 139 0.58 -5.42 30.05
N ARG A 140 1.86 -5.15 30.28
CA ARG A 140 2.34 -4.47 31.50
C ARG A 140 3.53 -3.56 31.16
N PRO A 141 3.35 -2.22 31.17
CA PRO A 141 2.05 -1.53 31.23
C PRO A 141 1.21 -1.84 30.00
N ALA A 142 -0.12 -1.72 30.12
CA ALA A 142 -1.01 -1.88 28.98
C ALA A 142 -0.79 -0.71 28.00
N ARG A 143 -0.05 -0.94 26.94
CA ARG A 143 0.23 0.08 25.91
C ARG A 143 0.40 -0.56 24.53
N ILE A 144 0.17 0.24 23.52
CA ILE A 144 0.51 -0.10 22.14
C ILE A 144 1.81 0.62 21.79
N ASN A 145 2.81 -0.15 21.39
CA ASN A 145 4.04 0.39 20.82
C ASN A 145 3.92 0.37 19.31
N ILE A 146 4.36 1.43 18.68
CA ILE A 146 4.30 1.62 17.24
C ILE A 146 5.69 1.97 16.77
N SER A 147 6.17 1.22 15.81
CA SER A 147 7.40 1.50 15.06
C SER A 147 7.08 1.68 13.60
N GLU A 148 7.63 2.70 13.01
CA GLU A 148 7.63 3.01 11.59
C GLU A 148 8.92 2.50 10.94
N ASN A 149 8.86 2.23 9.64
CA ASN A 149 10.03 1.80 8.87
C ASN A 149 11.05 2.95 8.76
N GLU A 150 12.23 2.75 9.33
CA GLU A 150 13.30 3.76 9.41
C GLU A 150 14.02 4.00 8.07
N ALA A 151 13.83 3.13 7.07
CA ALA A 151 14.42 3.32 5.75
C ALA A 151 13.89 4.58 5.04
N ASN A 152 12.70 5.05 5.42
CA ASN A 152 12.08 6.26 4.89
C ASN A 152 12.21 7.42 5.87
N ASN A 153 13.27 8.20 5.75
CA ASN A 153 13.62 9.29 6.67
C ASN A 153 12.87 10.62 6.41
N SER A 154 12.23 10.78 5.25
CA SER A 154 11.47 11.98 4.86
C SER A 154 10.15 11.63 4.20
N LEU A 155 9.20 12.59 4.14
CA LEU A 155 7.95 12.39 3.40
C LEU A 155 8.20 12.16 1.90
N PHE A 156 9.29 12.71 1.34
CA PHE A 156 9.64 12.42 -0.04
C PHE A 156 10.09 10.97 -0.24
N SER A 157 10.87 10.40 0.68
CA SER A 157 11.24 8.98 0.61
C SER A 157 10.03 8.05 0.77
N TRP A 158 9.08 8.42 1.62
CA TRP A 158 7.78 7.74 1.72
C TRP A 158 6.98 7.83 0.42
N TYR A 159 6.84 9.03 -0.14
CA TYR A 159 6.17 9.24 -1.42
C TYR A 159 6.78 8.39 -2.52
N LYS A 160 8.12 8.41 -2.65
CA LYS A 160 8.85 7.56 -3.59
C LYS A 160 8.54 6.07 -3.39
N SER A 161 8.62 5.59 -2.15
CA SER A 161 8.43 4.16 -1.84
C SER A 161 6.97 3.70 -1.99
N LEU A 162 5.99 4.58 -1.84
CA LEU A 162 4.57 4.26 -1.95
C LEU A 162 4.03 4.42 -3.36
N SER A 163 4.46 5.45 -4.09
CA SER A 163 3.87 5.81 -5.40
C SER A 163 4.73 5.44 -6.60
N PHE A 164 6.02 5.16 -6.40
CA PHE A 164 6.97 4.77 -7.47
C PHE A 164 7.79 3.53 -7.09
N TYR A 165 7.17 2.61 -6.37
CA TYR A 165 7.85 1.44 -5.80
C TYR A 165 8.60 0.60 -6.82
N ASN A 166 7.98 0.31 -7.97
CA ASN A 166 8.56 -0.48 -9.05
C ASN A 166 8.95 0.38 -10.27
N GLU A 167 8.90 1.70 -10.17
CA GLU A 167 9.09 2.64 -11.26
C GLU A 167 9.96 3.85 -10.86
N PRO A 168 11.17 3.62 -10.33
CA PRO A 168 12.03 4.72 -9.90
C PRO A 168 12.44 5.65 -11.06
N GLU A 169 12.53 5.13 -12.27
CA GLU A 169 12.85 5.90 -13.48
C GLU A 169 11.73 6.86 -13.87
N ALA A 170 10.47 6.48 -13.63
CA ALA A 170 9.33 7.35 -13.86
C ALA A 170 9.37 8.58 -12.95
N LEU A 171 9.76 8.41 -11.68
CA LEU A 171 9.98 9.52 -10.77
C LEU A 171 11.13 10.43 -11.24
N GLN A 172 12.24 9.85 -11.69
CA GLN A 172 13.37 10.61 -12.19
C GLN A 172 12.97 11.44 -13.42
N THR A 173 12.24 10.85 -14.35
CA THR A 173 11.71 11.56 -15.52
C THR A 173 10.86 12.77 -15.13
N LEU A 174 10.02 12.64 -14.07
CA LEU A 174 9.22 13.76 -13.57
C LEU A 174 10.07 14.86 -12.95
N LEU A 175 11.13 14.49 -12.23
CA LEU A 175 12.05 15.44 -11.61
C LEU A 175 12.89 16.18 -12.66
N ASP A 176 13.20 15.55 -13.78
CA ASP A 176 14.01 16.11 -14.85
C ASP A 176 13.18 16.92 -15.87
N ASP A 177 11.84 16.81 -15.86
CA ASP A 177 10.96 17.56 -16.76
C ASP A 177 10.84 19.03 -16.33
N ASP A 178 11.35 19.94 -17.16
CA ASP A 178 11.32 21.38 -16.92
C ASP A 178 9.91 21.96 -16.74
N LYS A 179 8.90 21.29 -17.31
CA LYS A 179 7.49 21.67 -17.16
C LYS A 179 6.92 21.35 -15.78
N GLN A 180 7.62 20.57 -14.97
CA GLN A 180 7.19 20.09 -13.65
C GLN A 180 7.87 20.86 -12.50
N GLN A 181 8.12 22.18 -12.66
CA GLN A 181 8.75 22.98 -11.60
C GLN A 181 8.01 22.90 -10.27
N GLY A 182 6.67 22.99 -10.27
CA GLY A 182 5.87 22.89 -9.05
C GLY A 182 6.02 21.54 -8.34
N PHE A 183 6.24 20.45 -9.10
CA PHE A 183 6.51 19.13 -8.53
C PHE A 183 7.90 19.07 -7.88
N ARG A 184 8.92 19.68 -8.52
CA ARG A 184 10.27 19.79 -7.92
C ARG A 184 10.25 20.57 -6.62
N ASP A 185 9.60 21.75 -6.62
CA ASP A 185 9.50 22.60 -5.42
C ASP A 185 8.79 21.86 -4.28
N ALA A 186 7.67 21.17 -4.56
CA ALA A 186 6.98 20.34 -3.60
C ALA A 186 7.87 19.18 -3.10
N SER A 187 8.63 18.54 -3.99
CA SER A 187 9.55 17.46 -3.64
C SER A 187 10.64 17.94 -2.68
N ASP A 188 11.18 19.13 -2.88
CA ASP A 188 12.21 19.71 -2.01
C ASP A 188 11.64 20.03 -0.62
N ILE A 189 10.42 20.53 -0.54
CA ILE A 189 9.72 20.72 0.74
C ILE A 189 9.56 19.37 1.46
N LEU A 190 9.08 18.33 0.76
CA LEU A 190 8.86 17.02 1.35
C LEU A 190 10.16 16.33 1.81
N LYS A 191 11.31 16.62 1.20
CA LYS A 191 12.62 16.13 1.65
C LYS A 191 12.99 16.66 3.04
N GLY A 192 12.53 17.87 3.38
CA GLY A 192 12.77 18.50 4.68
C GLY A 192 11.83 18.05 5.80
N ILE A 193 10.77 17.30 5.50
CA ILE A 193 9.77 16.89 6.49
C ILE A 193 9.94 15.41 6.82
N SER A 194 10.17 15.09 8.10
CA SER A 194 10.21 13.71 8.60
C SER A 194 8.85 13.25 9.06
N ILE A 195 8.53 11.95 8.88
CA ILE A 195 7.33 11.34 9.47
C ILE A 195 7.35 11.41 11.02
N GLN A 196 8.53 11.54 11.62
CA GLN A 196 8.72 11.70 13.06
C GLN A 196 8.13 13.03 13.59
N SER A 197 8.06 14.07 12.75
CA SER A 197 7.50 15.37 13.15
C SER A 197 5.98 15.31 13.41
N TYR A 198 5.33 14.20 13.04
CA TYR A 198 3.92 13.93 13.33
C TYR A 198 3.70 13.17 14.64
N LYS A 199 4.77 12.95 15.43
CA LYS A 199 4.63 12.36 16.77
C LYS A 199 4.11 13.39 17.76
N VAL A 200 3.14 12.97 18.55
CA VAL A 200 2.54 13.77 19.62
C VAL A 200 3.09 13.30 20.95
N HIS A 201 3.54 14.22 21.77
CA HIS A 201 4.09 13.95 23.11
C HIS A 201 3.20 14.57 24.18
N ASN A 202 3.13 13.91 25.34
CA ASN A 202 2.48 14.47 26.53
C ASN A 202 3.40 15.53 27.19
N GLN A 203 2.95 16.10 28.32
CA GLN A 203 3.71 17.11 29.07
C GLN A 203 5.05 16.57 29.61
N ASP A 204 5.15 15.27 29.82
CA ASP A 204 6.35 14.58 30.32
C ASP A 204 7.31 14.19 29.17
N GLY A 205 6.98 14.53 27.93
CA GLY A 205 7.78 14.19 26.74
C GLY A 205 7.56 12.76 26.24
N GLU A 206 6.61 12.00 26.80
CA GLU A 206 6.33 10.64 26.35
C GLU A 206 5.43 10.64 25.09
N ASN A 207 5.74 9.77 24.14
CA ASN A 207 4.96 9.62 22.92
C ASN A 207 3.55 9.06 23.19
N ILE A 208 2.52 9.77 22.73
CA ILE A 208 1.13 9.29 22.72
C ILE A 208 0.92 8.44 21.47
N SER A 209 1.26 7.16 21.59
CA SER A 209 1.46 6.24 20.44
C SER A 209 0.29 6.21 19.45
N LEU A 210 -0.97 6.06 19.93
CA LEU A 210 -2.13 5.98 19.05
C LEU A 210 -2.44 7.29 18.32
N LEU A 211 -2.24 8.42 19.00
CA LEU A 211 -2.46 9.73 18.40
C LEU A 211 -1.36 10.04 17.36
N SER A 212 -0.12 9.72 17.67
CA SER A 212 1.00 9.82 16.74
C SER A 212 0.76 8.96 15.51
N PHE A 213 0.37 7.70 15.70
CA PHE A 213 0.03 6.80 14.60
C PHE A 213 -1.10 7.35 13.72
N ASN A 214 -2.15 7.90 14.34
CA ASN A 214 -3.24 8.51 13.60
C ASN A 214 -2.72 9.60 12.62
N PHE A 215 -1.88 10.52 13.09
CA PHE A 215 -1.33 11.58 12.25
C PHE A 215 -0.36 11.02 11.19
N GLN A 216 0.56 10.16 11.58
CA GLN A 216 1.53 9.56 10.67
C GLN A 216 0.85 8.72 9.58
N PHE A 217 -0.08 7.84 9.97
CA PHE A 217 -0.76 6.97 9.04
C PHE A 217 -1.65 7.74 8.04
N ASN A 218 -2.42 8.72 8.55
CA ASN A 218 -3.25 9.56 7.68
C ASN A 218 -2.40 10.44 6.75
N GLN A 219 -1.23 10.91 7.20
CA GLN A 219 -0.30 11.62 6.32
C GLN A 219 0.18 10.72 5.17
N LEU A 220 0.49 9.46 5.42
CA LEU A 220 0.86 8.53 4.36
C LEU A 220 -0.32 8.19 3.43
N LEU A 221 -1.54 8.04 3.96
CA LEU A 221 -2.75 7.87 3.13
C LEU A 221 -2.97 9.06 2.18
N MET A 222 -2.56 10.26 2.58
CA MET A 222 -2.62 11.46 1.71
C MET A 222 -1.51 11.50 0.66
N LEU A 223 -0.38 10.83 0.90
CA LEU A 223 0.71 10.73 -0.08
C LEU A 223 0.39 9.73 -1.19
N ILE A 224 -0.43 8.73 -0.91
CA ILE A 224 -0.91 7.79 -1.93
C ILE A 224 -1.99 8.53 -2.72
N ASN A 225 -1.83 8.57 -4.05
CA ASN A 225 -2.84 9.19 -4.89
C ASN A 225 -4.13 8.38 -4.91
N ASN A 226 -5.19 8.98 -4.44
CA ASN A 226 -6.53 8.43 -4.45
C ASN A 226 -7.52 9.49 -4.97
N PRO A 227 -8.47 9.09 -5.80
CA PRO A 227 -8.70 7.73 -6.31
C PRO A 227 -7.75 7.39 -7.46
N MET A 228 -7.34 6.13 -7.55
CA MET A 228 -6.69 5.61 -8.74
C MET A 228 -7.72 5.35 -9.85
N LEU A 229 -7.32 5.55 -11.09
CA LEU A 229 -8.15 5.23 -12.23
C LEU A 229 -8.25 3.71 -12.38
N PHE A 230 -9.47 3.17 -12.34
CA PHE A 230 -9.67 1.74 -12.46
C PHE A 230 -9.53 1.27 -13.93
N PRO A 231 -8.64 0.34 -14.24
CA PRO A 231 -8.35 -0.08 -15.60
C PRO A 231 -9.33 -1.17 -16.09
N HIS A 232 -10.58 -0.80 -16.31
CA HIS A 232 -11.65 -1.72 -16.67
C HIS A 232 -11.27 -2.67 -17.82
N GLN A 233 -10.64 -2.14 -18.88
CA GLN A 233 -10.30 -2.94 -20.06
C GLN A 233 -9.25 -4.01 -19.74
N GLU A 234 -8.28 -3.70 -18.89
CA GLU A 234 -7.24 -4.65 -18.47
C GLU A 234 -7.85 -5.83 -17.72
N TYR A 235 -8.79 -5.57 -16.80
CA TYR A 235 -9.49 -6.63 -16.08
C TYR A 235 -10.42 -7.44 -16.99
N VAL A 236 -11.11 -6.81 -17.96
CA VAL A 236 -11.89 -7.53 -18.97
C VAL A 236 -11.00 -8.47 -19.78
N ASN A 237 -9.85 -7.99 -20.25
CA ASN A 237 -8.88 -8.80 -21.00
C ASN A 237 -8.39 -9.98 -20.17
N MET A 238 -8.05 -9.75 -18.91
CA MET A 238 -7.64 -10.81 -17.98
C MET A 238 -8.72 -11.90 -17.85
N PHE A 239 -9.97 -11.52 -17.57
CA PHE A 239 -11.05 -12.50 -17.41
C PHE A 239 -11.39 -13.23 -18.71
N CYS A 240 -11.34 -12.57 -19.87
CA CYS A 240 -11.51 -13.24 -21.16
C CYS A 240 -10.42 -14.28 -21.41
N HIS A 241 -9.17 -13.95 -21.09
CA HIS A 241 -8.05 -14.86 -21.19
C HIS A 241 -8.24 -16.13 -20.33
N TYR A 242 -8.65 -15.98 -19.08
CA TYR A 242 -8.96 -17.13 -18.22
C TYR A 242 -10.19 -17.93 -18.70
N ALA A 243 -11.21 -17.27 -19.26
CA ALA A 243 -12.39 -17.94 -19.77
C ALA A 243 -12.12 -18.80 -21.02
N THR A 244 -11.14 -18.42 -21.85
CA THR A 244 -10.72 -19.18 -23.06
C THR A 244 -9.80 -20.36 -22.73
N GLY A 245 -9.34 -20.48 -21.49
CA GLY A 245 -8.44 -21.58 -21.08
C GLY A 245 -7.01 -21.44 -21.62
N GLU A 246 -6.67 -20.31 -22.25
CA GLU A 246 -5.30 -19.98 -22.63
C GLU A 246 -4.52 -19.61 -21.37
N THR A 247 -3.70 -20.52 -20.86
CA THR A 247 -2.76 -20.20 -19.76
C THR A 247 -1.78 -19.16 -20.26
N ALA A 248 -1.62 -18.06 -19.52
CA ALA A 248 -0.57 -17.07 -19.79
C ALA A 248 0.76 -17.80 -19.90
N LYS A 249 1.41 -17.73 -21.06
CA LYS A 249 2.80 -18.14 -21.19
C LYS A 249 3.59 -17.21 -20.27
N ALA A 250 4.03 -17.76 -19.13
CA ALA A 250 5.03 -17.11 -18.32
C ALA A 250 6.20 -16.77 -19.27
N ASP A 251 6.56 -15.51 -19.38
CA ASP A 251 7.74 -15.08 -20.07
C ASP A 251 8.93 -15.83 -19.49
N SER A 252 9.38 -16.84 -20.23
CA SER A 252 10.61 -17.53 -19.91
C SER A 252 11.75 -16.55 -20.11
N PRO A 253 12.67 -16.40 -19.14
CA PRO A 253 13.82 -15.53 -19.33
C PRO A 253 14.60 -16.00 -20.57
N MET A 254 14.82 -15.07 -21.49
CA MET A 254 15.68 -15.32 -22.65
C MET A 254 17.04 -15.80 -22.14
N LYS A 255 17.36 -17.04 -22.46
CA LYS A 255 18.74 -17.53 -22.39
C LYS A 255 19.53 -16.74 -23.43
N GLY A 256 20.41 -15.87 -22.97
CA GLY A 256 21.43 -15.30 -23.78
C GLY A 256 22.46 -16.39 -24.13
N ASP A 257 22.70 -16.53 -25.40
CA ASP A 257 23.94 -17.14 -25.94
C ASP A 257 25.09 -16.13 -25.85
#